data_495aef255d74002b9960f5b08ea3ac61
#
_entry.id   495aef255d74002b9960f5b08ea3ac61
#
_cell.length_a   1.000
_cell.length_b   1.000
_cell.length_c   1.000
_cell.angle_alpha   90.00
_cell.angle_beta   90.00
_cell.angle_gamma   90.00
#
_symmetry.space_group_name_H-M   'P 1'
#
loop_
_entity.id
_entity.type
_entity.pdbx_description
1 polymer ?
#
loop_
_entity_poly.entity_id
_entity_poly.type
_entity_poly.pdbx_seq_one_letter_code
_entity_poly.pdbx_strand_id
1 'polypeptide(L)'
;VLAVDRLRSWPLFWTVTGRGDSRRLLVADSADAVLGAMEEPAVCTAALEELKDAGFVTGPRTFLEGVHQVEQGAVVAVDRSTGRPAQDDYAFFRYADDEVDDPEAFGGLFLEALDAAMGRLLERAAGRRLAIPLSGGLDSRLLVAWLRLHGVEDVMTFTYGLPGSREMAVSQSVARSAGYPWHGVEIGRAALLEVWHSERTAAFLRQASAL
;
A
#
# COMPACT_ATOMS: atom_id res chain seq x y z
N VAL A 1 -12.22 -3.72 -19.95
CA VAL A 1 -11.04 -2.89 -19.69
C VAL A 1 -10.89 -2.74 -18.20
N LEU A 2 -9.68 -2.92 -17.68
CA LEU A 2 -9.29 -2.80 -16.27
C LEU A 2 -8.25 -1.68 -16.18
N ALA A 3 -8.33 -0.84 -15.16
CA ALA A 3 -7.38 0.23 -14.96
C ALA A 3 -7.15 0.45 -13.45
N VAL A 4 -5.94 0.75 -13.07
CA VAL A 4 -5.59 1.16 -11.72
C VAL A 4 -4.87 2.52 -11.75
N ASP A 5 -4.86 3.22 -10.62
CA ASP A 5 -4.17 4.50 -10.52
C ASP A 5 -2.63 4.34 -10.53
N ARG A 6 -1.93 5.47 -10.56
CA ARG A 6 -0.46 5.54 -10.66
C ARG A 6 0.29 4.83 -9.53
N LEU A 7 -0.36 4.63 -8.38
CA LEU A 7 0.23 3.99 -7.20
C LEU A 7 -0.39 2.62 -6.93
N ARG A 8 -1.33 2.19 -7.77
CA ARG A 8 -2.12 0.98 -7.55
C ARG A 8 -2.75 0.98 -6.15
N SER A 9 -3.33 2.11 -5.74
CA SER A 9 -3.95 2.28 -4.43
C SER A 9 -5.11 1.31 -4.19
N TRP A 10 -5.75 0.84 -5.26
CA TRP A 10 -6.74 -0.21 -5.25
C TRP A 10 -6.33 -1.30 -6.24
N PRO A 11 -5.86 -2.46 -5.79
CA PRO A 11 -5.38 -3.51 -6.66
C PRO A 11 -6.52 -4.13 -7.46
N LEU A 12 -6.23 -4.56 -8.68
CA LEU A 12 -7.13 -5.39 -9.48
C LEU A 12 -6.39 -6.65 -9.91
N PHE A 13 -7.05 -7.78 -9.71
CA PHE A 13 -6.60 -9.11 -10.15
C PHE A 13 -7.58 -9.65 -11.18
N TRP A 14 -7.10 -10.41 -12.12
CA TRP A 14 -7.94 -10.99 -13.14
C TRP A 14 -7.40 -12.33 -13.64
N THR A 15 -8.31 -13.16 -14.12
CA THR A 15 -8.00 -14.41 -14.81
C THR A 15 -9.04 -14.68 -15.89
N VAL A 16 -8.70 -15.52 -16.84
CA VAL A 16 -9.63 -16.03 -17.85
C VAL A 16 -9.80 -17.53 -17.68
N THR A 17 -11.00 -17.94 -17.36
CA THR A 17 -11.37 -19.36 -17.18
C THR A 17 -12.23 -19.85 -18.35
N GLY A 18 -12.36 -21.17 -18.50
CA GLY A 18 -13.13 -21.81 -19.58
C GLY A 18 -12.44 -21.78 -20.93
N ARG A 19 -13.10 -22.39 -21.94
CA ARG A 19 -12.61 -22.47 -23.32
C ARG A 19 -13.73 -22.14 -24.31
N GLY A 20 -13.35 -21.61 -25.48
CA GLY A 20 -14.33 -21.26 -26.51
C GLY A 20 -15.42 -20.32 -26.00
N ASP A 21 -16.67 -20.65 -26.27
CA ASP A 21 -17.84 -19.82 -25.88
C ASP A 21 -18.14 -19.81 -24.37
N SER A 22 -17.56 -20.77 -23.61
CA SER A 22 -17.66 -20.79 -22.14
C SER A 22 -16.62 -19.93 -21.44
N ARG A 23 -15.78 -19.20 -22.18
CA ARG A 23 -14.73 -18.35 -21.62
C ARG A 23 -15.32 -17.24 -20.77
N ARG A 24 -14.77 -17.04 -19.57
CA ARG A 24 -15.19 -16.02 -18.62
C ARG A 24 -13.97 -15.23 -18.15
N LEU A 25 -14.08 -13.93 -18.12
CA LEU A 25 -13.14 -13.03 -17.47
C LEU A 25 -13.63 -12.83 -16.02
N LEU A 26 -12.81 -13.25 -15.07
CA LEU A 26 -13.02 -12.99 -13.64
C LEU A 26 -12.13 -11.82 -13.24
N VAL A 27 -12.69 -10.90 -12.47
CA VAL A 27 -11.99 -9.71 -11.97
C VAL A 27 -12.37 -9.49 -10.52
N ALA A 28 -11.39 -9.23 -9.68
CA ALA A 28 -11.62 -8.89 -8.27
C ALA A 28 -10.52 -7.94 -7.77
N ASP A 29 -10.76 -7.32 -6.63
CA ASP A 29 -9.80 -6.51 -5.88
C ASP A 29 -8.94 -7.33 -4.90
N SER A 30 -9.18 -8.63 -4.86
CA SER A 30 -8.44 -9.60 -4.05
C SER A 30 -8.09 -10.83 -4.88
N ALA A 31 -6.85 -11.30 -4.77
CA ALA A 31 -6.40 -12.54 -5.39
C ALA A 31 -7.16 -13.76 -4.82
N ASP A 32 -7.52 -13.75 -3.54
CA ASP A 32 -8.33 -14.79 -2.89
C ASP A 32 -9.72 -14.94 -3.53
N ALA A 33 -10.34 -13.82 -3.91
CA ALA A 33 -11.65 -13.87 -4.58
C ALA A 33 -11.54 -14.51 -5.99
N VAL A 34 -10.44 -14.25 -6.69
CA VAL A 34 -10.15 -14.91 -7.98
C VAL A 34 -9.86 -16.40 -7.76
N LEU A 35 -9.03 -16.71 -6.75
CA LEU A 35 -8.68 -18.08 -6.38
C LEU A 35 -9.92 -18.94 -6.08
N GLY A 36 -10.86 -18.40 -5.31
CA GLY A 36 -12.09 -19.09 -4.96
C GLY A 36 -13.01 -19.43 -6.14
N ALA A 37 -12.78 -18.81 -7.31
CA ALA A 37 -13.52 -19.05 -8.54
C ALA A 37 -12.75 -19.93 -9.56
N MET A 38 -11.55 -20.39 -9.23
CA MET A 38 -10.75 -21.29 -10.05
C MET A 38 -11.05 -22.75 -9.71
N GLU A 39 -11.15 -23.60 -10.73
CA GLU A 39 -11.37 -25.05 -10.54
C GLU A 39 -10.11 -25.76 -10.05
N GLU A 40 -8.97 -25.42 -10.61
CA GLU A 40 -7.68 -26.05 -10.31
C GLU A 40 -6.61 -24.95 -10.09
N PRO A 41 -6.55 -24.35 -8.90
CA PRO A 41 -5.52 -23.35 -8.63
C PRO A 41 -4.14 -24.01 -8.52
N ALA A 42 -3.16 -23.43 -9.18
CA ALA A 42 -1.78 -23.85 -9.12
C ALA A 42 -0.87 -22.69 -8.69
N VAL A 43 0.23 -23.02 -8.04
CA VAL A 43 1.20 -22.04 -7.58
C VAL A 43 2.19 -21.73 -8.72
N CYS A 44 2.41 -20.44 -8.97
CA CYS A 44 3.42 -19.96 -9.91
C CYS A 44 4.81 -20.06 -9.29
N THR A 45 5.56 -21.12 -9.67
CA THR A 45 6.90 -21.36 -9.13
C THR A 45 7.86 -20.22 -9.45
N ALA A 46 7.78 -19.64 -10.65
CA ALA A 46 8.63 -18.52 -11.03
C ALA A 46 8.40 -17.28 -10.16
N ALA A 47 7.15 -16.99 -9.80
CA ALA A 47 6.84 -15.90 -8.88
C ALA A 47 7.37 -16.16 -7.46
N LEU A 48 7.33 -17.42 -7.00
CA LEU A 48 7.90 -17.77 -5.70
C LEU A 48 9.43 -17.67 -5.66
N GLU A 49 10.10 -18.02 -6.75
CA GLU A 49 11.55 -17.86 -6.87
C GLU A 49 11.91 -16.38 -6.89
N GLU A 50 11.21 -15.57 -7.67
CA GLU A 50 11.41 -14.13 -7.72
C GLU A 50 11.19 -13.47 -6.34
N LEU A 51 10.15 -13.87 -5.58
CA LEU A 51 9.93 -13.41 -4.22
C LEU A 51 11.10 -13.73 -3.29
N LYS A 52 11.67 -14.94 -3.39
CA LYS A 52 12.82 -15.34 -2.56
C LYS A 52 14.07 -14.52 -2.86
N ASP A 53 14.26 -14.16 -4.12
CA ASP A 53 15.47 -13.46 -4.56
C ASP A 53 15.34 -11.93 -4.40
N ALA A 54 14.20 -11.37 -4.78
CA ALA A 54 13.96 -9.93 -4.82
C ALA A 54 13.07 -9.39 -3.68
N GLY A 55 12.33 -10.26 -2.99
CA GLY A 55 11.38 -9.88 -1.94
C GLY A 55 10.02 -9.41 -2.47
N PHE A 56 9.79 -9.42 -3.78
CA PHE A 56 8.53 -9.05 -4.42
C PHE A 56 8.42 -9.73 -5.80
N VAL A 57 7.23 -9.68 -6.41
CA VAL A 57 6.98 -10.19 -7.76
C VAL A 57 6.76 -9.04 -8.71
N THR A 58 7.49 -9.03 -9.83
CA THR A 58 7.41 -7.96 -10.84
C THR A 58 6.41 -8.28 -11.94
N GLY A 59 5.93 -7.23 -12.60
CA GLY A 59 5.05 -7.33 -13.74
C GLY A 59 3.63 -7.81 -13.38
N PRO A 60 2.90 -8.33 -14.35
CA PRO A 60 1.51 -8.72 -14.17
C PRO A 60 1.33 -10.08 -13.48
N ARG A 61 2.39 -10.77 -13.11
CA ARG A 61 2.31 -12.10 -12.46
C ARG A 61 1.85 -11.99 -11.01
N THR A 62 1.25 -13.07 -10.52
CA THR A 62 0.96 -13.31 -9.10
C THR A 62 1.54 -14.65 -8.66
N PHE A 63 1.36 -15.05 -7.41
CA PHE A 63 1.72 -16.39 -6.94
C PHE A 63 0.82 -17.51 -7.48
N LEU A 64 -0.23 -17.16 -8.20
CA LEU A 64 -1.17 -18.13 -8.77
C LEU A 64 -0.98 -18.18 -10.27
N GLU A 65 -0.84 -19.40 -10.80
CA GLU A 65 -0.78 -19.62 -12.24
C GLU A 65 -2.05 -19.11 -12.93
N GLY A 66 -1.89 -18.31 -13.99
CA GLY A 66 -2.99 -17.78 -14.76
C GLY A 66 -3.79 -16.66 -14.07
N VAL A 67 -3.43 -16.25 -12.85
CA VAL A 67 -3.95 -15.04 -12.21
C VAL A 67 -2.97 -13.90 -12.42
N HIS A 68 -3.49 -12.80 -12.94
CA HIS A 68 -2.71 -11.62 -13.26
C HIS A 68 -3.15 -10.44 -12.40
N GLN A 69 -2.22 -9.56 -12.11
CA GLN A 69 -2.49 -8.25 -11.53
C GLN A 69 -2.43 -7.16 -12.60
N VAL A 70 -3.17 -6.07 -12.39
CA VAL A 70 -2.99 -4.85 -13.18
C VAL A 70 -1.89 -4.04 -12.53
N GLU A 71 -0.87 -3.68 -13.30
CA GLU A 71 0.29 -2.92 -12.81
C GLU A 71 -0.07 -1.45 -12.57
N GLN A 72 0.70 -0.77 -11.71
CA GLN A 72 0.48 0.64 -11.42
C GLN A 72 0.55 1.49 -12.70
N GLY A 73 -0.38 2.43 -12.84
CA GLY A 73 -0.44 3.31 -14.01
C GLY A 73 -0.77 2.62 -15.31
N ALA A 74 -1.30 1.38 -15.26
CA ALA A 74 -1.63 0.59 -16.43
C ALA A 74 -3.13 0.47 -16.68
N VAL A 75 -3.45 0.27 -17.95
CA VAL A 75 -4.76 -0.14 -18.44
C VAL A 75 -4.61 -1.46 -19.17
N VAL A 76 -5.40 -2.46 -18.78
CA VAL A 76 -5.43 -3.77 -19.43
C VAL A 76 -6.76 -3.98 -20.12
N ALA A 77 -6.74 -4.19 -21.42
CA ALA A 77 -7.87 -4.63 -22.21
C ALA A 77 -7.76 -6.14 -22.47
N VAL A 78 -8.77 -6.90 -22.08
CA VAL A 78 -8.81 -8.34 -22.34
C VAL A 78 -9.81 -8.60 -23.46
N ASP A 79 -9.35 -9.18 -24.55
CA ASP A 79 -10.21 -9.64 -25.64
C ASP A 79 -11.07 -10.81 -25.17
N ARG A 80 -12.39 -10.64 -25.21
CA ARG A 80 -13.33 -11.65 -24.70
C ARG A 80 -13.36 -12.92 -25.55
N SER A 81 -13.04 -12.83 -26.82
CA SER A 81 -13.08 -13.96 -27.73
C SER A 81 -11.83 -14.84 -27.64
N THR A 82 -10.66 -14.21 -27.48
CA THR A 82 -9.37 -14.89 -27.41
C THR A 82 -8.83 -15.05 -25.98
N GLY A 83 -9.27 -14.24 -25.05
CA GLY A 83 -8.74 -14.14 -23.70
C GLY A 83 -7.37 -13.44 -23.63
N ARG A 84 -6.90 -12.87 -24.74
CA ARG A 84 -5.57 -12.22 -24.78
C ARG A 84 -5.63 -10.83 -24.16
N PRO A 85 -4.68 -10.51 -23.26
CA PRO A 85 -4.54 -9.16 -22.75
C PRO A 85 -3.77 -8.28 -23.72
N ALA A 86 -4.11 -6.98 -23.71
CA ALA A 86 -3.28 -5.91 -24.24
C ALA A 86 -3.15 -4.87 -23.11
N GLN A 87 -1.94 -4.55 -22.72
CA GLN A 87 -1.63 -3.57 -21.69
C GLN A 87 -1.12 -2.29 -22.33
N ASP A 88 -1.56 -1.17 -21.81
CA ASP A 88 -1.08 0.17 -22.12
C ASP A 88 -0.76 0.92 -20.81
N ASP A 89 0.47 1.41 -20.70
CA ASP A 89 0.95 2.08 -19.50
C ASP A 89 0.78 3.59 -19.70
N TYR A 90 -0.23 4.18 -19.10
CA TYR A 90 -0.52 5.62 -19.19
C TYR A 90 0.33 6.46 -18.22
N ALA A 91 0.94 5.83 -17.22
CA ALA A 91 1.86 6.48 -16.31
C ALA A 91 2.88 5.46 -15.77
N PHE A 92 4.13 5.82 -15.79
CA PHE A 92 5.18 5.09 -15.12
C PHE A 92 6.21 6.05 -14.54
N PHE A 93 6.81 5.62 -13.45
CA PHE A 93 7.89 6.39 -12.84
C PHE A 93 9.15 6.22 -13.71
N ARG A 94 9.66 7.35 -14.19
CA ARG A 94 10.98 7.39 -14.83
C ARG A 94 11.93 8.16 -13.94
N TYR A 95 13.10 7.62 -13.77
CA TYR A 95 14.22 8.40 -13.31
C TYR A 95 14.58 9.38 -14.44
N ALA A 96 14.45 10.67 -14.19
CA ALA A 96 14.85 11.70 -15.13
C ALA A 96 16.16 12.32 -14.64
N ASP A 97 17.06 12.63 -15.58
CA ASP A 97 18.36 13.27 -15.29
C ASP A 97 18.21 14.79 -15.03
N ASP A 98 16.99 15.27 -14.80
CA ASP A 98 16.72 16.65 -14.40
C ASP A 98 17.12 16.82 -12.92
N GLU A 99 18.43 16.80 -12.68
CA GLU A 99 18.99 17.01 -11.35
C GLU A 99 18.80 18.47 -10.96
N VAL A 100 18.21 18.68 -9.78
CA VAL A 100 18.24 19.99 -9.12
C VAL A 100 19.48 19.99 -8.25
N ASP A 101 20.60 20.51 -8.79
CA ASP A 101 21.89 20.53 -8.11
C ASP A 101 21.94 21.50 -6.91
N ASP A 102 21.00 22.42 -6.83
CA ASP A 102 20.90 23.38 -5.72
C ASP A 102 20.03 22.80 -4.59
N PRO A 103 20.62 22.50 -3.41
CA PRO A 103 19.87 21.97 -2.27
C PRO A 103 18.75 22.92 -1.77
N GLU A 104 18.91 24.22 -1.90
CA GLU A 104 17.92 25.20 -1.47
C GLU A 104 16.72 25.20 -2.43
N ALA A 105 16.97 25.18 -3.74
CA ALA A 105 15.92 25.04 -4.74
C ALA A 105 15.18 23.70 -4.61
N PHE A 106 15.90 22.59 -4.37
CA PHE A 106 15.30 21.29 -4.11
C PHE A 106 14.43 21.31 -2.86
N GLY A 107 14.92 21.94 -1.77
CA GLY A 107 14.15 22.11 -0.54
C GLY A 107 12.84 22.86 -0.76
N GLY A 108 12.86 23.93 -1.57
CA GLY A 108 11.65 24.67 -1.97
C GLY A 108 10.64 23.80 -2.70
N LEU A 109 11.05 23.08 -3.73
CA LEU A 109 10.20 22.17 -4.51
C LEU A 109 9.62 21.05 -3.62
N PHE A 110 10.42 20.51 -2.71
CA PHE A 110 9.95 19.50 -1.76
C PHE A 110 8.85 20.02 -0.85
N LEU A 111 9.02 21.22 -0.28
CA LEU A 111 8.01 21.83 0.59
C LEU A 111 6.73 22.15 -0.16
N GLU A 112 6.80 22.67 -1.38
CA GLU A 112 5.62 22.90 -2.23
C GLU A 112 4.86 21.59 -2.51
N ALA A 113 5.57 20.52 -2.84
CA ALA A 113 4.97 19.20 -3.07
C ALA A 113 4.33 18.63 -1.80
N LEU A 114 4.99 18.80 -0.64
CA LEU A 114 4.47 18.41 0.66
C LEU A 114 3.20 19.18 1.01
N ASP A 115 3.21 20.50 0.86
CA ASP A 115 2.07 21.37 1.12
C ASP A 115 0.85 20.98 0.26
N ALA A 116 1.08 20.73 -1.02
CA ALA A 116 0.04 20.29 -1.94
C ALA A 116 -0.51 18.90 -1.56
N ALA A 117 0.35 17.97 -1.13
CA ALA A 117 -0.08 16.64 -0.72
C ALA A 117 -0.89 16.67 0.58
N MET A 118 -0.40 17.43 1.56
CA MET A 118 -1.05 17.58 2.86
C MET A 118 -2.37 18.36 2.75
N GLY A 119 -2.43 19.38 1.89
CA GLY A 119 -3.67 20.08 1.59
C GLY A 119 -4.76 19.14 1.08
N ARG A 120 -4.43 18.29 0.09
CA ARG A 120 -5.36 17.26 -0.41
C ARG A 120 -5.76 16.24 0.67
N LEU A 121 -4.85 15.89 1.58
CA LEU A 121 -5.16 15.02 2.71
C LEU A 121 -6.22 15.66 3.62
N LEU A 122 -6.04 16.93 3.98
CA LEU A 122 -6.99 17.66 4.85
C LEU A 122 -8.36 17.82 4.19
N GLU A 123 -8.40 18.12 2.90
CA GLU A 123 -9.66 18.17 2.14
C GLU A 123 -10.39 16.82 2.19
N ARG A 124 -9.68 15.70 1.98
CA ARG A 124 -10.27 14.35 2.06
C ARG A 124 -10.65 13.95 3.48
N ALA A 125 -9.93 14.43 4.48
CA ALA A 125 -10.29 14.21 5.87
C ALA A 125 -11.62 14.90 6.23
N ALA A 126 -11.97 15.98 5.55
CA ALA A 126 -13.24 16.70 5.72
C ALA A 126 -13.58 16.99 7.20
N GLY A 127 -12.59 17.48 7.95
CA GLY A 127 -12.72 17.79 9.38
C GLY A 127 -12.73 16.59 10.32
N ARG A 128 -12.49 15.36 9.82
CA ARG A 128 -12.35 14.18 10.69
C ARG A 128 -11.01 14.20 11.41
N ARG A 129 -10.98 13.64 12.61
CA ARG A 129 -9.75 13.43 13.37
C ARG A 129 -8.71 12.66 12.57
N LEU A 130 -7.48 13.15 12.58
CA LEU A 130 -6.35 12.46 11.99
C LEU A 130 -5.67 11.56 13.03
N ALA A 131 -5.45 10.30 12.69
CA ALA A 131 -4.67 9.36 13.49
C ALA A 131 -3.33 9.12 12.77
N ILE A 132 -2.23 9.55 13.38
CA ILE A 132 -0.90 9.47 12.79
C ILE A 132 -0.10 8.33 13.47
N PRO A 133 0.29 7.29 12.72
CA PRO A 133 1.24 6.31 13.22
C PRO A 133 2.61 7.00 13.32
N LEU A 134 3.03 7.31 14.53
CA LEU A 134 4.26 8.06 14.80
C LEU A 134 5.38 7.11 15.18
N SER A 135 6.39 7.05 14.35
CA SER A 135 7.61 6.27 14.58
C SER A 135 8.77 7.15 15.07
N GLY A 136 9.90 6.51 15.36
CA GLY A 136 11.17 7.21 15.56
C GLY A 136 11.81 7.76 14.27
N GLY A 137 11.22 7.48 13.09
CA GLY A 137 11.70 7.90 11.77
C GLY A 137 11.42 9.37 11.44
N LEU A 138 12.05 9.88 10.38
CA LEU A 138 11.92 11.28 9.94
C LEU A 138 10.57 11.55 9.28
N ASP A 139 10.04 10.61 8.50
CA ASP A 139 8.84 10.82 7.69
C ASP A 139 7.60 11.10 8.56
N SER A 140 7.35 10.26 9.56
CA SER A 140 6.24 10.46 10.47
C SER A 140 6.38 11.73 11.34
N ARG A 141 7.60 12.13 11.68
CA ARG A 141 7.88 13.40 12.37
C ARG A 141 7.60 14.58 11.46
N LEU A 142 7.97 14.51 10.19
CA LEU A 142 7.69 15.55 9.20
C LEU A 142 6.19 15.80 9.11
N LEU A 143 5.38 14.74 9.02
CA LEU A 143 3.92 14.87 9.00
C LEU A 143 3.38 15.55 10.25
N VAL A 144 3.84 15.13 11.43
CA VAL A 144 3.42 15.72 12.72
C VAL A 144 3.84 17.19 12.81
N ALA A 145 5.07 17.52 12.40
CA ALA A 145 5.58 18.88 12.40
C ALA A 145 4.79 19.77 11.43
N TRP A 146 4.51 19.28 10.24
CA TRP A 146 3.72 20.00 9.25
C TRP A 146 2.31 20.29 9.76
N LEU A 147 1.62 19.29 10.30
CA LEU A 147 0.27 19.46 10.88
C LEU A 147 0.27 20.49 11.99
N ARG A 148 1.30 20.48 12.84
CA ARG A 148 1.42 21.47 13.93
C ARG A 148 1.65 22.88 13.41
N LEU A 149 2.54 23.04 12.45
CA LEU A 149 2.85 24.35 11.84
C LEU A 149 1.64 24.98 11.14
N HIS A 150 0.76 24.15 10.58
CA HIS A 150 -0.45 24.59 9.88
C HIS A 150 -1.69 24.64 10.80
N GLY A 151 -1.53 24.52 12.11
CA GLY A 151 -2.60 24.72 13.07
C GLY A 151 -3.69 23.65 13.08
N VAL A 152 -3.39 22.44 12.59
CA VAL A 152 -4.32 21.31 12.62
C VAL A 152 -4.40 20.78 14.06
N GLU A 153 -5.56 20.91 14.70
CA GLU A 153 -5.73 20.61 16.13
C GLU A 153 -6.23 19.19 16.41
N ASP A 154 -7.16 18.67 15.59
CA ASP A 154 -7.77 17.35 15.84
C ASP A 154 -6.91 16.20 15.30
N VAL A 155 -5.76 16.04 15.94
CA VAL A 155 -4.77 15.01 15.63
C VAL A 155 -4.52 14.14 16.86
N MET A 156 -4.50 12.83 16.70
CA MET A 156 -3.96 11.89 17.67
C MET A 156 -2.75 11.16 17.07
N THR A 157 -1.77 10.86 17.88
CA THR A 157 -0.61 10.06 17.47
C THR A 157 -0.59 8.75 18.21
N PHE A 158 -0.10 7.70 17.57
CA PHE A 158 0.04 6.40 18.20
C PHE A 158 1.31 5.69 17.72
N THR A 159 1.81 4.81 18.58
CA THR A 159 2.95 3.95 18.27
C THR A 159 2.68 2.57 18.83
N TYR A 160 3.05 1.56 18.13
CA TYR A 160 3.02 0.19 18.64
C TYR A 160 4.42 -0.40 18.67
N GLY A 161 4.70 -1.27 19.63
CA GLY A 161 6.01 -1.89 19.75
C GLY A 161 6.19 -2.69 21.02
N LEU A 162 7.39 -3.19 21.22
CA LEU A 162 7.75 -3.89 22.46
C LEU A 162 7.75 -2.92 23.64
N PRO A 163 7.34 -3.39 24.84
CA PRO A 163 7.41 -2.58 26.05
C PRO A 163 8.80 -1.99 26.26
N GLY A 164 8.87 -0.69 26.55
CA GLY A 164 10.13 0.01 26.80
C GLY A 164 11.03 0.22 25.57
N SER A 165 10.53 0.01 24.36
CA SER A 165 11.33 0.24 23.15
C SER A 165 11.73 1.70 22.99
N ARG A 166 12.95 1.93 22.46
CA ARG A 166 13.45 3.27 22.18
C ARG A 166 12.52 4.04 21.22
N GLU A 167 11.93 3.35 20.29
CA GLU A 167 11.00 3.95 19.31
C GLU A 167 9.77 4.55 19.99
N MET A 168 9.17 3.83 20.94
CA MET A 168 8.04 4.34 21.73
C MET A 168 8.42 5.58 22.52
N ALA A 169 9.61 5.59 23.14
CA ALA A 169 10.09 6.74 23.91
C ALA A 169 10.32 7.98 23.00
N VAL A 170 10.90 7.78 21.82
CA VAL A 170 11.13 8.86 20.85
C VAL A 170 9.81 9.40 20.33
N SER A 171 8.89 8.55 19.91
CA SER A 171 7.59 8.97 19.38
C SER A 171 6.76 9.72 20.42
N GLN A 172 6.75 9.27 21.66
CA GLN A 172 6.10 9.98 22.76
C GLN A 172 6.69 11.38 22.98
N SER A 173 8.03 11.50 22.91
CA SER A 173 8.70 12.79 23.02
C SER A 173 8.33 13.74 21.91
N VAL A 174 8.28 13.25 20.66
CA VAL A 174 7.88 14.04 19.49
C VAL A 174 6.43 14.52 19.62
N ALA A 175 5.52 13.61 19.97
CA ALA A 175 4.10 13.96 20.16
C ALA A 175 3.92 15.04 21.24
N ARG A 176 4.64 14.91 22.36
CA ARG A 176 4.65 15.90 23.43
C ARG A 176 5.15 17.26 22.94
N SER A 177 6.24 17.29 22.18
CA SER A 177 6.80 18.53 21.63
C SER A 177 5.86 19.19 20.63
N ALA A 178 5.10 18.41 19.87
CA ALA A 178 4.08 18.88 18.95
C ALA A 178 2.75 19.29 19.66
N GLY A 179 2.57 18.91 20.94
CA GLY A 179 1.35 19.19 21.69
C GLY A 179 0.17 18.28 21.29
N TYR A 180 0.44 17.11 20.71
CA TYR A 180 -0.60 16.16 20.33
C TYR A 180 -0.74 15.01 21.34
N PRO A 181 -1.95 14.46 21.53
CA PRO A 181 -2.17 13.24 22.28
C PRO A 181 -1.37 12.07 21.67
N TRP A 182 -0.78 11.24 22.54
CA TRP A 182 -0.04 10.07 22.15
C TRP A 182 -0.59 8.82 22.84
N HIS A 183 -0.70 7.73 22.07
CA HIS A 183 -1.13 6.43 22.54
C HIS A 183 -0.07 5.37 22.21
N GLY A 184 0.50 4.76 23.25
CA GLY A 184 1.39 3.61 23.09
C GLY A 184 0.60 2.30 23.14
N VAL A 185 0.79 1.45 22.14
CA VAL A 185 0.24 0.10 22.11
C VAL A 185 1.38 -0.89 22.30
N GLU A 186 1.45 -1.50 23.47
CA GLU A 186 2.48 -2.51 23.75
C GLU A 186 2.08 -3.85 23.13
N ILE A 187 2.96 -4.36 22.26
CA ILE A 187 2.81 -5.67 21.63
C ILE A 187 3.84 -6.62 22.19
N GLY A 188 3.46 -7.34 23.23
CA GLY A 188 4.29 -8.40 23.80
C GLY A 188 4.16 -9.72 23.02
N ARG A 189 5.15 -10.61 23.18
CA ARG A 189 5.19 -11.91 22.49
C ARG A 189 3.92 -12.75 22.75
N ALA A 190 3.40 -12.75 23.98
CA ALA A 190 2.21 -13.52 24.33
C ALA A 190 0.97 -13.00 23.58
N ALA A 191 0.75 -11.68 23.58
CA ALA A 191 -0.35 -11.07 22.85
C ALA A 191 -0.25 -11.32 21.33
N LEU A 192 0.96 -11.25 20.77
CA LEU A 192 1.19 -11.54 19.36
C LEU A 192 0.84 -13.00 19.02
N LEU A 193 1.26 -13.96 19.84
CA LEU A 193 0.96 -15.38 19.62
C LEU A 193 -0.54 -15.69 19.74
N GLU A 194 -1.23 -15.06 20.68
CA GLU A 194 -2.67 -15.19 20.85
C GLU A 194 -3.43 -14.69 19.62
N VAL A 195 -3.07 -13.52 19.14
CA VAL A 195 -3.72 -12.91 17.96
C VAL A 195 -3.33 -13.63 16.67
N TRP A 196 -2.10 -14.12 16.55
CA TRP A 196 -1.56 -14.73 15.32
C TRP A 196 -2.40 -15.92 14.82
N HIS A 197 -2.91 -16.74 15.72
CA HIS A 197 -3.74 -17.90 15.40
C HIS A 197 -5.25 -17.59 15.33
N SER A 198 -5.63 -16.32 15.44
CA SER A 198 -7.04 -15.93 15.39
C SER A 198 -7.59 -15.87 13.98
N GLU A 199 -8.92 -16.08 13.84
CA GLU A 199 -9.61 -15.88 12.56
C GLU A 199 -9.50 -14.44 12.06
N ARG A 200 -9.36 -13.45 12.95
CA ARG A 200 -9.15 -12.04 12.60
C ARG A 200 -7.82 -11.85 11.88
N THR A 201 -6.75 -12.49 12.35
CA THR A 201 -5.45 -12.45 11.68
C THR A 201 -5.50 -13.16 10.33
N ALA A 202 -6.15 -14.32 10.25
CA ALA A 202 -6.34 -15.00 8.98
C ALA A 202 -7.13 -14.14 7.97
N ALA A 203 -8.19 -13.46 8.41
CA ALA A 203 -8.95 -12.54 7.56
C ALA A 203 -8.11 -11.32 7.13
N PHE A 204 -7.35 -10.74 8.07
CA PHE A 204 -6.43 -9.63 7.77
C PHE A 204 -5.37 -10.04 6.75
N LEU A 205 -4.74 -11.20 6.93
CA LEU A 205 -3.72 -11.69 5.99
C LEU A 205 -4.30 -11.93 4.60
N ARG A 206 -5.51 -12.47 4.48
CA ARG A 206 -6.19 -12.60 3.18
C ARG A 206 -6.43 -11.26 2.48
N GLN A 207 -6.76 -10.22 3.23
CA GLN A 207 -6.97 -8.87 2.68
C GLN A 207 -5.66 -8.12 2.44
N ALA A 208 -4.67 -8.30 3.32
CA ALA A 208 -3.38 -7.63 3.22
C ALA A 208 -2.46 -8.28 2.18
N SER A 209 -2.67 -9.57 1.91
CA SER A 209 -1.95 -10.29 0.85
C SER A 209 -2.52 -9.91 -0.52
N ALA A 210 -2.40 -8.65 -0.89
CA ALA A 210 -2.67 -8.18 -2.24
C ALA A 210 -1.57 -8.65 -3.22
N LEU A 211 -1.08 -9.88 -3.01
CA LEU A 211 0.02 -10.50 -3.76
C LEU A 211 -0.53 -11.51 -4.74
#